data_fcca4fa2a9cc42361b154c066eff7ca7
#
_entry.id   fcca4fa2a9cc42361b154c066eff7ca7
#
_cell.length_a   1.000
_cell.length_b   1.000
_cell.length_c   1.000
_cell.angle_alpha   90.00
_cell.angle_beta   90.00
_cell.angle_gamma   90.00
#
_symmetry.space_group_name_H-M   'P 1'
#
loop_
_entity.id
_entity.type
_entity.pdbx_description
1 polymer ?
#
loop_
_entity_poly.entity_id
_entity_poly.type
_entity_poly.pdbx_seq_one_letter_code
_entity_poly.pdbx_strand_id
1 'polypeptide(L)'
;SRVLLKPNLLAKHPPERAVTTHPAVVAACIRACVQRGVLPQNITVADSPGGAWTPGGMRAIYAQSGMAAVCEETGAALYLGCKAGVRKTQGERVHSFELMQPVLDADFIIDIPKVKTHVMVGMTCAVKNLFGTVPGLSKAPHALSRPGRFRRHAGRPL
;
A
#
# COMPACT_ATOMS: atom_id res chain seq x y z
N SER A 1 14.49 1.31 13.76
CA SER A 1 13.84 0.56 12.67
C SER A 1 12.97 1.47 11.84
N ARG A 2 12.95 1.25 10.52
CA ARG A 2 12.08 1.94 9.56
C ARG A 2 10.83 1.09 9.35
N VAL A 3 9.67 1.69 9.58
CA VAL A 3 8.38 1.00 9.47
C VAL A 3 7.58 1.59 8.31
N LEU A 4 7.11 0.74 7.42
CA LEU A 4 6.15 1.10 6.40
C LEU A 4 4.74 0.71 6.83
N LEU A 5 3.84 1.67 6.89
CA LEU A 5 2.40 1.42 6.99
C LEU A 5 1.80 1.47 5.59
N LYS A 6 1.20 0.36 5.18
CA LYS A 6 0.59 0.23 3.85
C LYS A 6 -0.93 0.16 3.93
N PRO A 7 -1.62 1.30 3.85
CA PRO A 7 -3.09 1.32 3.76
C PRO A 7 -3.57 0.84 2.39
N ASN A 8 -4.90 0.74 2.21
CA ASN A 8 -5.57 0.58 0.92
C ASN A 8 -6.21 1.92 0.55
N LEU A 9 -5.70 2.63 -0.46
CA LEU A 9 -6.19 3.98 -0.79
C LEU A 9 -7.02 4.06 -2.08
N LEU A 10 -7.05 3.03 -2.91
CA LEU A 10 -7.83 2.89 -4.14
C LEU A 10 -7.78 4.13 -5.08
N ALA A 11 -8.35 5.27 -4.63
CA ALA A 11 -8.44 6.53 -5.37
C ALA A 11 -8.76 7.68 -4.40
N LYS A 12 -9.06 8.87 -4.92
CA LYS A 12 -9.50 10.04 -4.14
C LYS A 12 -10.91 9.82 -3.59
N HIS A 13 -10.98 9.27 -2.39
CA HIS A 13 -12.24 9.07 -1.67
C HIS A 13 -12.10 9.50 -0.22
N PRO A 14 -13.10 10.21 0.32
CA PRO A 14 -13.15 10.53 1.73
C PRO A 14 -13.45 9.28 2.57
N PRO A 15 -13.09 9.26 3.86
CA PRO A 15 -13.24 8.09 4.75
C PRO A 15 -14.67 7.55 4.84
N GLU A 16 -15.66 8.42 4.75
CA GLU A 16 -17.10 8.10 4.85
C GLU A 16 -17.58 7.18 3.72
N ARG A 17 -16.89 7.18 2.57
CA ARG A 17 -17.18 6.24 1.48
C ARG A 17 -16.83 4.79 1.83
N ALA A 18 -16.06 4.57 2.90
CA ALA A 18 -15.63 3.27 3.40
C ALA A 18 -14.93 2.36 2.37
N VAL A 19 -14.37 2.93 1.29
CA VAL A 19 -13.66 2.20 0.21
C VAL A 19 -12.15 2.20 0.39
N THR A 20 -11.63 3.02 1.31
CA THR A 20 -10.22 3.11 1.70
C THR A 20 -10.03 2.64 3.14
N THR A 21 -8.79 2.38 3.55
CA THR A 21 -8.44 2.21 4.97
C THR A 21 -8.81 3.49 5.70
N HIS A 22 -9.50 3.38 6.84
CA HIS A 22 -9.91 4.54 7.61
C HIS A 22 -8.68 5.18 8.29
N PRO A 23 -8.55 6.52 8.26
CA PRO A 23 -7.37 7.22 8.81
C PRO A 23 -7.16 6.95 10.31
N ALA A 24 -8.22 6.80 11.10
CA ALA A 24 -8.11 6.46 12.52
C ALA A 24 -7.39 5.13 12.79
N VAL A 25 -7.51 4.14 11.88
CA VAL A 25 -6.77 2.87 12.01
C VAL A 25 -5.29 3.10 11.77
N VAL A 26 -4.93 3.91 10.77
CA VAL A 26 -3.53 4.25 10.48
C VAL A 26 -2.94 5.05 11.65
N ALA A 27 -3.68 6.02 12.20
CA ALA A 27 -3.27 6.77 13.39
C ALA A 27 -3.03 5.85 14.60
N ALA A 28 -3.90 4.86 14.82
CA ALA A 28 -3.73 3.88 15.89
C ALA A 28 -2.46 3.03 15.69
N CYS A 29 -2.18 2.60 14.46
CA CYS A 29 -0.96 1.85 14.13
C CYS A 29 0.30 2.70 14.36
N ILE A 30 0.29 3.98 13.96
CA ILE A 30 1.41 4.90 14.22
C ILE A 30 1.66 5.02 15.73
N ARG A 31 0.60 5.30 16.51
CA ARG A 31 0.72 5.40 17.97
C ARG A 31 1.25 4.12 18.61
N ALA A 32 0.80 2.95 18.15
CA ALA A 32 1.30 1.67 18.64
C ALA A 32 2.78 1.44 18.32
N CYS A 33 3.26 1.87 17.16
CA CYS A 33 4.68 1.84 16.80
C CYS A 33 5.51 2.77 17.71
N VAL A 34 5.02 3.99 17.93
CA VAL A 34 5.69 4.99 18.80
C VAL A 34 5.77 4.49 20.23
N GLN A 35 4.71 3.90 20.77
CA GLN A 35 4.71 3.29 22.11
C GLN A 35 5.74 2.15 22.25
N ARG A 36 6.16 1.55 21.14
CA ARG A 36 7.21 0.52 21.09
C ARG A 36 8.60 1.08 20.76
N GLY A 37 8.76 2.40 20.83
CA GLY A 37 10.05 3.07 20.67
C GLY A 37 10.44 3.37 19.23
N VAL A 38 9.52 3.26 18.25
CA VAL A 38 9.79 3.71 16.89
C VAL A 38 9.61 5.23 16.83
N LEU A 39 10.61 5.94 16.33
CA LEU A 39 10.50 7.39 16.15
C LEU A 39 9.50 7.71 15.04
N PRO A 40 8.60 8.71 15.21
CA PRO A 40 7.59 9.06 14.20
C PRO A 40 8.15 9.25 12.79
N GLN A 41 9.28 9.95 12.65
CA GLN A 41 9.95 10.19 11.37
C GLN A 41 10.47 8.92 10.67
N ASN A 42 10.57 7.81 11.41
CA ASN A 42 10.94 6.49 10.87
C ASN A 42 9.70 5.66 10.45
N ILE A 43 8.50 6.21 10.59
CA ILE A 43 7.26 5.60 10.15
C ILE A 43 6.83 6.28 8.86
N THR A 44 6.69 5.51 7.80
CA THR A 44 6.27 6.02 6.49
C THR A 44 4.91 5.44 6.11
N VAL A 45 3.97 6.28 5.70
CA VAL A 45 2.70 5.87 5.11
C VAL A 45 2.83 5.91 3.59
N ALA A 46 2.64 4.78 2.92
CA ALA A 46 2.72 4.71 1.46
C ALA A 46 1.75 3.69 0.86
N ASP A 47 1.20 4.03 -0.30
CA ASP A 47 0.46 3.14 -1.20
C ASP A 47 0.72 3.55 -2.65
N SER A 48 0.49 2.61 -3.56
CA SER A 48 0.39 2.89 -4.99
C SER A 48 -0.98 2.43 -5.48
N PRO A 49 -1.98 3.31 -5.51
CA PRO A 49 -3.31 2.99 -6.06
C PRO A 49 -3.24 2.65 -7.55
N GLY A 50 -4.33 2.13 -8.11
CA GLY A 50 -4.46 1.94 -9.55
C GLY A 50 -4.42 3.27 -10.31
N GLY A 51 -3.78 3.28 -11.49
CA GLY A 51 -3.68 4.48 -12.33
C GLY A 51 -2.32 5.18 -12.26
N ALA A 52 -2.27 6.45 -12.65
CA ALA A 52 -1.03 7.23 -12.67
C ALA A 52 -0.52 7.48 -11.25
N TRP A 53 0.66 6.96 -10.98
CA TRP A 53 1.35 7.13 -9.70
C TRP A 53 2.31 8.31 -9.80
N THR A 54 1.81 9.49 -9.47
CA THR A 54 2.54 10.76 -9.55
C THR A 54 2.49 11.50 -8.21
N PRO A 55 3.49 12.34 -7.88
CA PRO A 55 3.49 13.11 -6.64
C PRO A 55 2.22 13.95 -6.43
N GLY A 56 1.73 14.61 -7.49
CA GLY A 56 0.50 15.41 -7.44
C GLY A 56 -0.74 14.57 -7.20
N GLY A 57 -0.85 13.43 -7.90
CA GLY A 57 -1.94 12.47 -7.71
C GLY A 57 -1.97 11.89 -6.29
N MET A 58 -0.81 11.49 -5.78
CA MET A 58 -0.68 10.96 -4.42
C MET A 58 -1.01 12.01 -3.36
N ARG A 59 -0.55 13.27 -3.54
CA ARG A 59 -0.90 14.36 -2.62
C ARG A 59 -2.42 14.55 -2.53
N ALA A 60 -3.12 14.53 -3.66
CA ALA A 60 -4.58 14.65 -3.68
C ALA A 60 -5.28 13.46 -3.02
N ILE A 61 -4.78 12.22 -3.22
CA ILE A 61 -5.32 11.01 -2.59
C ILE A 61 -5.12 11.07 -1.07
N TYR A 62 -3.94 11.41 -0.60
CA TYR A 62 -3.63 11.50 0.83
C TYR A 62 -4.45 12.60 1.53
N ALA A 63 -4.64 13.75 0.89
CA ALA A 63 -5.47 14.81 1.42
C ALA A 63 -6.93 14.35 1.55
N GLN A 64 -7.50 13.79 0.49
CA GLN A 64 -8.91 13.38 0.48
C GLN A 64 -9.21 12.19 1.40
N SER A 65 -8.26 11.27 1.56
CA SER A 65 -8.43 10.08 2.43
C SER A 65 -8.15 10.34 3.91
N GLY A 66 -7.75 11.56 4.28
CA GLY A 66 -7.38 11.93 5.66
C GLY A 66 -5.98 11.46 6.10
N MET A 67 -5.21 10.81 5.21
CA MET A 67 -3.86 10.33 5.56
C MET A 67 -2.88 11.48 5.80
N ALA A 68 -3.04 12.61 5.05
CA ALA A 68 -2.21 13.79 5.24
C ALA A 68 -2.37 14.36 6.66
N ALA A 69 -3.60 14.55 7.11
CA ALA A 69 -3.89 15.05 8.46
C ALA A 69 -3.33 14.11 9.55
N VAL A 70 -3.50 12.79 9.39
CA VAL A 70 -2.95 11.81 10.34
C VAL A 70 -1.43 11.90 10.43
N CYS A 71 -0.74 12.01 9.30
CA CYS A 71 0.73 12.09 9.31
C CYS A 71 1.22 13.42 9.90
N GLU A 72 0.53 14.52 9.61
CA GLU A 72 0.80 15.83 10.20
C GLU A 72 0.64 15.81 11.74
N GLU A 73 -0.47 15.24 12.22
CA GLU A 73 -0.75 15.11 13.65
C GLU A 73 0.27 14.23 14.38
N THR A 74 0.68 13.13 13.76
CA THR A 74 1.52 12.10 14.42
C THR A 74 3.01 12.26 14.19
N GLY A 75 3.43 13.11 13.26
CA GLY A 75 4.83 13.26 12.86
C GLY A 75 5.37 12.15 11.95
N ALA A 76 4.51 11.23 11.48
CA ALA A 76 4.88 10.22 10.50
C ALA A 76 5.02 10.81 9.10
N ALA A 77 5.85 10.18 8.27
CA ALA A 77 6.13 10.65 6.91
C ALA A 77 5.09 10.13 5.89
N LEU A 78 4.66 11.01 4.97
CA LEU A 78 3.94 10.61 3.76
C LEU A 78 4.92 10.40 2.60
N TYR A 79 4.79 9.29 1.88
CA TYR A 79 5.63 9.06 0.72
C TYR A 79 5.02 9.68 -0.55
N LEU A 80 5.69 10.71 -1.06
CA LEU A 80 5.32 11.42 -2.29
C LEU A 80 6.35 11.24 -3.43
N GLY A 81 7.43 10.50 -3.17
CA GLY A 81 8.56 10.41 -4.09
C GLY A 81 8.29 9.65 -5.40
N CYS A 82 7.28 8.78 -5.42
CA CYS A 82 6.92 7.95 -6.58
C CYS A 82 8.13 7.26 -7.25
N LYS A 83 9.13 6.87 -6.46
CA LYS A 83 10.30 6.11 -6.89
C LYS A 83 10.08 4.63 -6.63
N ALA A 84 10.65 3.80 -7.49
CA ALA A 84 10.60 2.36 -7.39
C ALA A 84 11.98 1.76 -7.67
N GLY A 85 12.16 0.53 -7.21
CA GLY A 85 13.34 -0.28 -7.49
C GLY A 85 12.96 -1.73 -7.74
N VAL A 86 13.89 -2.50 -8.27
CA VAL A 86 13.65 -3.92 -8.62
C VAL A 86 14.16 -4.83 -7.50
N ARG A 87 13.29 -5.72 -7.02
CA ARG A 87 13.64 -6.83 -6.13
C ARG A 87 13.62 -8.15 -6.92
N LYS A 88 14.76 -8.83 -6.98
CA LYS A 88 14.83 -10.20 -7.51
C LYS A 88 14.21 -11.17 -6.53
N THR A 89 13.55 -12.22 -7.04
CA THR A 89 12.93 -13.29 -6.25
C THR A 89 13.37 -14.65 -6.76
N GLN A 90 13.25 -15.67 -5.94
CA GLN A 90 13.50 -17.07 -6.32
C GLN A 90 12.18 -17.79 -6.68
N GLY A 91 11.13 -17.06 -7.01
CA GLY A 91 9.83 -17.62 -7.35
C GLY A 91 9.87 -18.35 -8.71
N GLU A 92 9.14 -19.46 -8.82
CA GLU A 92 9.08 -20.29 -10.05
C GLU A 92 8.55 -19.54 -11.28
N ARG A 93 7.71 -18.51 -11.09
CA ARG A 93 6.99 -17.82 -12.17
C ARG A 93 7.32 -16.35 -12.31
N VAL A 94 7.73 -15.73 -11.22
CA VAL A 94 8.08 -14.31 -11.19
C VAL A 94 9.46 -14.21 -10.57
N HIS A 95 10.41 -13.73 -11.34
CA HIS A 95 11.82 -13.66 -10.95
C HIS A 95 12.22 -12.28 -10.45
N SER A 96 11.37 -11.27 -10.66
CA SER A 96 11.59 -9.91 -10.15
C SER A 96 10.28 -9.15 -10.03
N PHE A 97 10.24 -8.25 -9.04
CA PHE A 97 9.17 -7.26 -8.88
C PHE A 97 9.77 -5.86 -8.87
N GLU A 98 9.08 -4.95 -9.55
CA GLU A 98 9.27 -3.53 -9.31
C GLU A 98 8.43 -3.15 -8.10
N LEU A 99 9.05 -2.61 -7.06
CA LEU A 99 8.41 -2.25 -5.80
C LEU A 99 8.65 -0.78 -5.48
N MET A 100 7.68 -0.15 -4.82
CA MET A 100 7.86 1.21 -4.29
C MET A 100 9.10 1.28 -3.41
N GLN A 101 9.87 2.37 -3.50
CA GLN A 101 11.07 2.56 -2.70
C GLN A 101 10.86 2.35 -1.20
N PRO A 102 9.78 2.85 -0.55
CA PRO A 102 9.54 2.59 0.88
C PRO A 102 9.41 1.11 1.25
N VAL A 103 8.97 0.25 0.32
CA VAL A 103 8.91 -1.22 0.54
C VAL A 103 10.31 -1.82 0.61
N LEU A 104 11.22 -1.31 -0.23
CA LEU A 104 12.62 -1.75 -0.27
C LEU A 104 13.44 -1.25 0.91
N ASP A 105 13.08 -0.08 1.42
CA ASP A 105 13.79 0.59 2.50
C ASP A 105 13.32 0.18 3.91
N ALA A 106 12.12 -0.38 4.03
CA ALA A 106 11.53 -0.73 5.31
C ALA A 106 12.17 -1.97 5.94
N ASP A 107 12.38 -1.91 7.26
CA ASP A 107 12.75 -3.06 8.07
C ASP A 107 11.51 -3.90 8.43
N PHE A 108 10.34 -3.23 8.56
CA PHE A 108 9.04 -3.85 8.84
C PHE A 108 7.94 -3.21 8.00
N ILE A 109 6.99 -4.03 7.57
CA ILE A 109 5.80 -3.60 6.82
C ILE A 109 4.56 -4.01 7.60
N ILE A 110 3.71 -3.04 7.90
CA ILE A 110 2.38 -3.27 8.48
C ILE A 110 1.36 -3.05 7.38
N ASP A 111 0.76 -4.13 6.92
CA ASP A 111 -0.30 -4.10 5.92
C ASP A 111 -1.64 -3.81 6.58
N ILE A 112 -2.29 -2.71 6.17
CA ILE A 112 -3.56 -2.22 6.74
C ILE A 112 -4.63 -2.24 5.64
N PRO A 113 -5.15 -3.43 5.29
CA PRO A 113 -6.06 -3.59 4.18
C PRO A 113 -7.45 -3.03 4.48
N LYS A 114 -8.24 -2.85 3.42
CA LYS A 114 -9.69 -2.65 3.48
C LYS A 114 -10.37 -3.88 2.91
N VAL A 115 -11.18 -4.56 3.72
CA VAL A 115 -12.03 -5.65 3.24
C VAL A 115 -13.18 -5.06 2.44
N LYS A 116 -13.26 -5.44 1.16
CA LYS A 116 -14.30 -5.00 0.22
C LYS A 116 -14.36 -5.91 -1.00
N THR A 117 -15.42 -5.83 -1.78
CA THR A 117 -15.54 -6.49 -3.09
C THR A 117 -14.51 -5.95 -4.09
N HIS A 118 -14.15 -6.79 -5.06
CA HIS A 118 -13.23 -6.43 -6.14
C HIS A 118 -13.65 -7.08 -7.45
N VAL A 119 -13.80 -6.27 -8.50
CA VAL A 119 -14.34 -6.71 -9.81
C VAL A 119 -13.54 -7.84 -10.47
N MET A 120 -12.22 -7.87 -10.31
CA MET A 120 -11.36 -8.86 -10.98
C MET A 120 -11.11 -10.12 -10.15
N VAL A 121 -11.04 -10.01 -8.82
CA VAL A 121 -10.59 -11.10 -7.94
C VAL A 121 -11.60 -11.44 -6.84
N GLY A 122 -12.80 -10.87 -6.91
CA GLY A 122 -13.89 -11.09 -5.98
C GLY A 122 -13.77 -10.27 -4.70
N MET A 123 -12.62 -10.26 -4.04
CA MET A 123 -12.41 -9.59 -2.75
C MET A 123 -11.06 -8.88 -2.67
N THR A 124 -11.03 -7.73 -1.99
CA THR A 124 -9.81 -7.09 -1.49
C THR A 124 -9.66 -7.38 -0.02
N CYS A 125 -8.51 -7.87 0.39
CA CYS A 125 -8.07 -8.06 1.76
C CYS A 125 -6.54 -7.98 1.80
N ALA A 126 -5.86 -8.48 2.84
CA ALA A 126 -4.42 -8.35 3.06
C ALA A 126 -3.58 -8.74 1.84
N VAL A 127 -3.71 -9.98 1.34
CA VAL A 127 -2.92 -10.45 0.19
C VAL A 127 -3.12 -9.57 -1.03
N LYS A 128 -4.37 -9.18 -1.35
CA LYS A 128 -4.65 -8.29 -2.49
C LYS A 128 -4.14 -6.86 -2.24
N ASN A 129 -4.11 -6.41 -0.99
CA ASN A 129 -3.60 -5.07 -0.65
C ASN A 129 -2.10 -4.96 -0.94
N LEU A 130 -1.32 -6.00 -0.70
CA LEU A 130 0.11 -6.02 -1.00
C LEU A 130 0.42 -5.80 -2.50
N PHE A 131 -0.53 -6.04 -3.40
CA PHE A 131 -0.38 -5.65 -4.81
C PHE A 131 -0.22 -4.14 -5.02
N GLY A 132 -0.65 -3.32 -4.05
CA GLY A 132 -0.39 -1.89 -4.00
C GLY A 132 1.07 -1.52 -3.73
N THR A 133 1.97 -2.46 -3.45
CA THR A 133 3.41 -2.22 -3.36
C THR A 133 4.08 -2.12 -4.73
N VAL A 134 3.45 -2.65 -5.78
CA VAL A 134 3.89 -2.51 -7.17
C VAL A 134 3.45 -1.14 -7.68
N PRO A 135 4.34 -0.35 -8.33
CA PRO A 135 4.01 0.99 -8.79
C PRO A 135 2.92 1.03 -9.86
N GLY A 136 1.98 1.93 -9.73
CA GLY A 136 1.03 2.43 -10.71
C GLY A 136 0.74 1.51 -11.91
N LEU A 137 1.17 1.91 -13.09
CA LEU A 137 0.95 1.19 -14.35
C LEU A 137 1.75 -0.10 -14.49
N SER A 138 2.83 -0.30 -13.75
CA SER A 138 3.59 -1.56 -13.70
C SER A 138 2.76 -2.74 -13.19
N LYS A 139 1.57 -2.48 -12.62
CA LYS A 139 0.59 -3.50 -12.25
C LYS A 139 -0.08 -4.19 -13.45
N ALA A 140 -0.23 -3.46 -14.57
CA ALA A 140 -1.02 -3.91 -15.70
C ALA A 140 -0.53 -5.24 -16.31
N PRO A 141 0.76 -5.46 -16.61
CA PRO A 141 1.25 -6.74 -17.12
C PRO A 141 0.97 -7.90 -16.16
N HIS A 142 1.08 -7.68 -14.85
CA HIS A 142 0.85 -8.69 -13.83
C HIS A 142 -0.64 -8.98 -13.58
N ALA A 143 -1.51 -8.00 -13.79
CA ALA A 143 -2.96 -8.12 -13.61
C ALA A 143 -3.66 -8.70 -14.85
N LEU A 144 -3.17 -8.36 -16.05
CA LEU A 144 -3.80 -8.71 -17.35
C LEU A 144 -3.26 -10.00 -17.95
N SER A 145 -2.10 -10.49 -17.52
CA SER A 145 -1.54 -11.75 -17.99
C SER A 145 -2.34 -12.98 -17.52
N ARG A 146 -3.58 -13.12 -18.00
CA ARG A 146 -4.59 -14.16 -17.77
C ARG A 146 -5.34 -14.06 -16.43
N PRO A 147 -6.62 -13.65 -16.43
CA PRO A 147 -7.46 -13.57 -15.23
C PRO A 147 -7.53 -14.87 -14.39
N GLY A 148 -7.42 -16.04 -15.03
CA GLY A 148 -7.38 -17.34 -14.36
C GLY A 148 -6.09 -17.64 -13.59
N ARG A 149 -4.97 -16.98 -13.90
CA ARG A 149 -3.70 -17.19 -13.18
C ARG A 149 -3.65 -16.42 -11.86
N PHE A 150 -4.24 -15.25 -11.80
CA PHE A 150 -4.26 -14.45 -10.56
C PHE A 150 -5.09 -15.14 -9.46
N ARG A 151 -6.22 -15.76 -9.82
CA ARG A 151 -7.05 -16.55 -8.89
C ARG A 151 -6.31 -17.77 -8.31
N ARG A 152 -5.45 -18.43 -9.08
CA ARG A 152 -4.71 -19.61 -8.61
C ARG A 152 -3.58 -19.27 -7.63
N HIS A 153 -3.10 -18.03 -7.60
CA HIS A 153 -2.03 -17.60 -6.68
C HIS A 153 -2.59 -17.09 -5.34
N ALA A 154 -3.83 -16.58 -5.35
CA ALA A 154 -4.50 -16.13 -4.13
C ALA A 154 -5.15 -17.27 -3.32
N GLY A 155 -5.22 -18.47 -3.86
CA GLY A 155 -6.02 -19.59 -3.31
C GLY A 155 -5.26 -20.86 -2.94
N ARG A 156 -3.90 -20.86 -2.87
CA ARG A 156 -3.19 -21.99 -2.25
C ARG A 156 -2.97 -21.69 -0.78
N PRO A 157 -3.52 -22.50 0.13
CA PRO A 157 -3.09 -22.48 1.53
C PRO A 157 -1.60 -22.79 1.60
N LEU A 158 -0.92 -22.17 2.54
CA LEU A 158 0.45 -22.47 2.94
C LEU A 158 0.52 -23.91 3.47
#